data_82bfae1427b47dcd2d02f2b89d816e84
#
_entry.id   82bfae1427b47dcd2d02f2b89d816e84
#
_cell.length_a   1.000
_cell.length_b   1.000
_cell.length_c   1.000
_cell.angle_alpha   90.00
_cell.angle_beta   90.00
_cell.angle_gamma   90.00
#
_symmetry.space_group_name_H-M   'P 1'
#
loop_
_entity.id
_entity.type
_entity.pdbx_description
1 polymer ?
#
loop_
_entity_poly.entity_id
_entity_poly.type
_entity_poly.pdbx_seq_one_letter_code
_entity_poly.pdbx_strand_id
1 'polypeptide(L)'
;MFSVTILGNNSAVPAFDRHPTSQVVTLDGQNYLVDCGEGTQIQLINYKIRRSKISHIFISHLHGDHYFGLIGLLNTLGLLSHQQEMHVYGPSPLKEIIELQLKVADTQLCFPLQLHTITGPATLVDTDKLTVKCFRTNHRIECYGFSFTEKKKARSLLPEQARAYEIPQSFYDRLKNGEDYTRKDGTLVKNEWVTSPAEPGRRYAFCADTR
;
A
#
# COMPACT_ATOMS: atom_id res chain seq x y z
N MET A 1 -3.18 -3.50 11.18
CA MET A 1 -1.80 -3.06 11.51
C MET A 1 -1.27 -2.27 10.33
N PHE A 2 -0.57 -1.14 10.56
CA PHE A 2 0.16 -0.39 9.52
C PHE A 2 1.65 -0.46 9.84
N SER A 3 2.46 -0.96 8.91
CA SER A 3 3.91 -1.10 9.07
C SER A 3 4.66 -0.88 7.78
N VAL A 4 5.95 -0.54 7.89
CA VAL A 4 6.86 -0.42 6.75
C VAL A 4 8.05 -1.34 7.01
N THR A 5 8.38 -2.17 6.03
CA THR A 5 9.56 -3.04 6.04
C THR A 5 10.52 -2.57 4.96
N ILE A 6 11.71 -2.18 5.35
CA ILE A 6 12.78 -1.80 4.41
C ILE A 6 13.48 -3.07 3.95
N LEU A 7 13.37 -3.40 2.67
CA LEU A 7 14.01 -4.57 2.06
C LEU A 7 15.40 -4.23 1.51
N GLY A 8 15.57 -2.99 1.04
CA GLY A 8 16.80 -2.44 0.56
C GLY A 8 16.82 -0.93 0.66
N ASN A 9 17.96 -0.37 0.95
CA ASN A 9 18.18 1.08 1.11
C ASN A 9 19.51 1.53 0.54
N ASN A 10 20.09 0.74 -0.35
CA ASN A 10 21.34 1.08 -1.03
C ASN A 10 21.05 1.71 -2.40
N SER A 11 22.04 2.40 -2.93
CA SER A 11 22.04 2.90 -4.31
C SER A 11 22.50 1.82 -5.30
N ALA A 12 22.73 2.21 -6.55
CA ALA A 12 23.08 1.32 -7.65
C ALA A 12 24.34 0.46 -7.44
N VAL A 13 25.29 0.91 -6.62
CA VAL A 13 26.53 0.17 -6.40
C VAL A 13 26.37 -0.83 -5.24
N PRO A 14 26.54 -2.15 -5.50
CA PRO A 14 26.48 -3.14 -4.43
C PRO A 14 27.48 -2.85 -3.32
N ALA A 15 27.06 -2.92 -2.07
CA ALA A 15 27.90 -2.70 -0.89
C ALA A 15 27.44 -3.55 0.29
N PHE A 16 28.37 -4.32 0.87
CA PHE A 16 28.26 -5.02 2.16
C PHE A 16 26.83 -5.46 2.56
N ASP A 17 26.30 -6.49 1.92
CA ASP A 17 24.98 -7.08 2.20
C ASP A 17 23.79 -6.10 2.13
N ARG A 18 23.99 -4.91 1.57
CA ARG A 18 22.93 -3.97 1.31
C ARG A 18 22.32 -4.23 -0.07
N HIS A 19 21.02 -4.19 -0.12
CA HIS A 19 20.26 -4.38 -1.35
C HIS A 19 19.78 -3.05 -1.91
N PRO A 20 19.63 -2.93 -3.24
CA PRO A 20 19.03 -1.78 -3.90
C PRO A 20 17.65 -1.45 -3.34
N THR A 21 17.19 -0.25 -3.63
CA THR A 21 15.98 0.33 -3.04
C THR A 21 14.75 -0.54 -3.22
N SER A 22 14.15 -0.93 -2.11
CA SER A 22 12.85 -1.60 -2.08
C SER A 22 12.23 -1.55 -0.68
N GLN A 23 10.93 -1.31 -0.59
CA GLN A 23 10.20 -1.24 0.66
C GLN A 23 8.81 -1.86 0.52
N VAL A 24 8.29 -2.41 1.61
CA VAL A 24 6.92 -2.91 1.68
C VAL A 24 6.15 -2.14 2.73
N VAL A 25 5.08 -1.50 2.30
CA VAL A 25 4.06 -0.93 3.20
C VAL A 25 2.98 -1.98 3.38
N THR A 26 2.73 -2.38 4.64
CA THR A 26 1.68 -3.35 4.97
C THR A 26 0.54 -2.66 5.70
N LEU A 27 -0.67 -2.84 5.20
CA LEU A 27 -1.91 -2.42 5.86
C LEU A 27 -2.92 -3.57 5.85
N ASP A 28 -3.39 -3.96 7.03
CA ASP A 28 -4.42 -5.00 7.22
C ASP A 28 -4.14 -6.30 6.43
N GLY A 29 -2.88 -6.71 6.39
CA GLY A 29 -2.44 -7.93 5.73
C GLY A 29 -2.30 -7.83 4.20
N GLN A 30 -2.53 -6.67 3.60
CA GLN A 30 -2.17 -6.37 2.22
C GLN A 30 -0.79 -5.70 2.16
N ASN A 31 -0.02 -6.05 1.15
CA ASN A 31 1.33 -5.55 0.93
C ASN A 31 1.37 -4.68 -0.33
N TYR A 32 1.99 -3.52 -0.18
CA TYR A 32 2.22 -2.54 -1.22
C TYR A 32 3.72 -2.38 -1.38
N LEU A 33 4.27 -2.79 -2.53
CA LEU A 33 5.71 -2.70 -2.79
C LEU A 33 6.05 -1.32 -3.36
N VAL A 34 7.07 -0.67 -2.81
CA VAL A 34 7.62 0.59 -3.30
C VAL A 34 9.04 0.37 -3.74
N ASP A 35 9.30 0.61 -5.00
CA ASP A 35 10.49 0.23 -5.73
C ASP A 35 10.80 -1.28 -5.68
N CYS A 36 11.50 -1.75 -6.68
CA CYS A 36 11.82 -3.16 -6.85
C CYS A 36 13.22 -3.28 -7.45
N GLY A 37 14.22 -2.89 -6.68
CA GLY A 37 15.62 -3.04 -7.06
C GLY A 37 16.03 -4.50 -7.18
N GLU A 38 17.22 -4.75 -7.70
CA GLU A 38 17.75 -6.10 -7.87
C GLU A 38 17.78 -6.86 -6.55
N GLY A 39 17.38 -8.13 -6.59
CA GLY A 39 17.33 -9.01 -5.42
C GLY A 39 16.13 -8.80 -4.48
N THR A 40 15.20 -7.89 -4.78
CA THR A 40 13.99 -7.66 -3.97
C THR A 40 13.24 -8.95 -3.66
N GLN A 41 13.09 -9.87 -4.62
CA GLN A 41 12.38 -11.14 -4.40
C GLN A 41 13.08 -12.04 -3.36
N ILE A 42 14.40 -11.96 -3.24
CA ILE A 42 15.19 -12.68 -2.23
C ILE A 42 14.93 -12.06 -0.85
N GLN A 43 14.93 -10.73 -0.78
CA GLN A 43 14.65 -10.01 0.46
C GLN A 43 13.21 -10.23 0.95
N LEU A 44 12.23 -10.35 0.07
CA LEU A 44 10.86 -10.74 0.45
C LEU A 44 10.83 -12.09 1.18
N ILE A 45 11.68 -13.05 0.77
CA ILE A 45 11.82 -14.35 1.44
C ILE A 45 12.51 -14.17 2.80
N ASN A 46 13.64 -13.48 2.83
CA ASN A 46 14.45 -13.27 4.05
C ASN A 46 13.63 -12.59 5.15
N TYR A 47 12.84 -11.58 4.78
CA TYR A 47 11.95 -10.86 5.71
C TYR A 47 10.59 -11.53 5.92
N LYS A 48 10.38 -12.75 5.36
CA LYS A 48 9.13 -13.52 5.48
C LYS A 48 7.88 -12.76 5.02
N ILE A 49 8.04 -11.87 4.05
CA ILE A 49 6.92 -11.14 3.44
C ILE A 49 6.18 -12.07 2.48
N ARG A 50 4.88 -12.19 2.68
CA ARG A 50 4.03 -13.02 1.80
C ARG A 50 3.85 -12.34 0.46
N ARG A 51 4.53 -12.84 -0.58
CA ARG A 51 4.45 -12.34 -1.96
C ARG A 51 3.03 -12.39 -2.52
N SER A 52 2.24 -13.41 -2.17
CA SER A 52 0.84 -13.53 -2.59
C SER A 52 -0.08 -12.44 -2.04
N LYS A 53 0.39 -11.62 -1.11
CA LYS A 53 -0.33 -10.45 -0.58
C LYS A 53 0.09 -9.13 -1.22
N ILE A 54 1.02 -9.16 -2.17
CA ILE A 54 1.40 -7.99 -2.95
C ILE A 54 0.39 -7.87 -4.10
N SER A 55 -0.35 -6.76 -4.11
CA SER A 55 -1.33 -6.44 -5.16
C SER A 55 -0.95 -5.19 -5.95
N HIS A 56 -0.10 -4.34 -5.38
CA HIS A 56 0.31 -3.08 -5.99
C HIS A 56 1.81 -2.87 -5.85
N ILE A 57 2.45 -2.44 -6.93
CA ILE A 57 3.87 -2.10 -7.00
C ILE A 57 3.97 -0.67 -7.53
N PHE A 58 4.73 0.18 -6.87
CA PHE A 58 4.94 1.57 -7.22
C PHE A 58 6.41 1.80 -7.53
N ILE A 59 6.74 2.12 -8.77
CA ILE A 59 8.11 2.41 -9.21
C ILE A 59 8.28 3.92 -9.30
N SER A 60 9.22 4.43 -8.52
CA SER A 60 9.47 5.87 -8.41
C SER A 60 10.07 6.45 -9.69
N HIS A 61 11.08 5.80 -10.24
CA HIS A 61 11.75 6.20 -11.47
C HIS A 61 12.55 5.04 -12.09
N LEU A 62 13.16 5.27 -13.25
CA LEU A 62 13.76 4.20 -14.05
C LEU A 62 15.29 4.12 -13.96
N HIS A 63 15.89 4.50 -12.83
CA HIS A 63 17.24 4.04 -12.52
C HIS A 63 17.19 2.57 -12.09
N GLY A 64 18.18 1.77 -12.49
CA GLY A 64 18.14 0.32 -12.37
C GLY A 64 17.95 -0.19 -10.94
N ASP A 65 18.56 0.47 -9.97
CA ASP A 65 18.46 0.16 -8.54
C ASP A 65 17.05 0.33 -7.96
N HIS A 66 16.12 0.90 -8.73
CA HIS A 66 14.71 1.07 -8.34
C HIS A 66 13.76 0.09 -9.03
N TYR A 67 14.13 -0.58 -10.15
CA TYR A 67 13.17 -1.43 -10.85
C TYR A 67 13.76 -2.69 -11.51
N PHE A 68 15.07 -2.92 -11.57
CA PHE A 68 15.66 -4.09 -12.24
C PHE A 68 15.21 -5.43 -11.66
N GLY A 69 14.76 -5.47 -10.41
CA GLY A 69 14.17 -6.66 -9.80
C GLY A 69 12.73 -6.95 -10.22
N LEU A 70 12.04 -6.00 -10.87
CA LEU A 70 10.61 -6.09 -11.13
C LEU A 70 10.25 -7.25 -12.06
N ILE A 71 10.93 -7.39 -13.19
CA ILE A 71 10.63 -8.47 -14.14
C ILE A 71 10.87 -9.86 -13.51
N GLY A 72 11.94 -10.00 -12.71
CA GLY A 72 12.22 -11.24 -11.99
C GLY A 72 11.14 -11.57 -10.96
N LEU A 73 10.62 -10.56 -10.25
CA LEU A 73 9.50 -10.73 -9.31
C LEU A 73 8.21 -11.14 -10.02
N LEU A 74 7.85 -10.49 -11.13
CA LEU A 74 6.66 -10.83 -11.92
C LEU A 74 6.72 -12.26 -12.45
N ASN A 75 7.87 -12.69 -13.00
CA ASN A 75 8.07 -14.07 -13.44
C ASN A 75 7.95 -15.07 -12.27
N THR A 76 8.56 -14.78 -11.13
CA THR A 76 8.45 -15.62 -9.94
C THR A 76 7.01 -15.77 -9.46
N LEU A 77 6.23 -14.68 -9.46
CA LEU A 77 4.81 -14.72 -9.12
C LEU A 77 4.02 -15.59 -10.11
N GLY A 78 4.32 -15.51 -11.41
CA GLY A 78 3.76 -16.40 -12.44
C GLY A 78 4.04 -17.87 -12.17
N LEU A 79 5.30 -18.22 -11.91
CA LEU A 79 5.72 -19.61 -11.60
C LEU A 79 5.10 -20.14 -10.31
N LEU A 80 4.77 -19.28 -9.36
CA LEU A 80 4.12 -19.65 -8.10
C LEU A 80 2.59 -19.61 -8.17
N SER A 81 2.03 -19.54 -9.38
CA SER A 81 0.58 -19.55 -9.63
C SER A 81 -0.16 -18.45 -8.87
N HIS A 82 0.40 -17.23 -8.88
CA HIS A 82 -0.30 -16.06 -8.36
C HIS A 82 -1.65 -15.88 -9.07
N GLN A 83 -2.72 -15.62 -8.31
CA GLN A 83 -4.09 -15.56 -8.87
C GLN A 83 -4.68 -14.15 -8.84
N GLN A 84 -4.13 -13.27 -8.01
CA GLN A 84 -4.69 -11.92 -7.82
C GLN A 84 -4.21 -10.99 -8.93
N GLU A 85 -5.06 -10.04 -9.31
CA GLU A 85 -4.68 -8.96 -10.21
C GLU A 85 -3.53 -8.15 -9.60
N MET A 86 -2.52 -7.86 -10.42
CA MET A 86 -1.34 -7.09 -10.04
C MET A 86 -1.36 -5.74 -10.74
N HIS A 87 -1.29 -4.67 -9.96
CA HIS A 87 -1.20 -3.31 -10.45
C HIS A 87 0.23 -2.79 -10.30
N VAL A 88 0.84 -2.33 -11.39
CA VAL A 88 2.18 -1.70 -11.39
C VAL A 88 2.04 -0.27 -11.87
N TYR A 89 2.48 0.67 -11.05
CA TYR A 89 2.47 2.10 -11.32
C TYR A 89 3.90 2.59 -11.52
N GLY A 90 4.13 3.40 -12.55
CA GLY A 90 5.45 3.98 -12.79
C GLY A 90 5.48 4.98 -13.93
N PRO A 91 6.63 5.60 -14.22
CA PRO A 91 6.82 6.50 -15.35
C PRO A 91 6.49 5.84 -16.69
N SER A 92 6.14 6.65 -17.70
CA SER A 92 5.64 6.18 -18.99
C SER A 92 6.45 5.04 -19.64
N PRO A 93 7.78 5.08 -19.72
CA PRO A 93 8.56 4.03 -20.39
C PRO A 93 8.51 2.66 -19.70
N LEU A 94 8.10 2.59 -18.42
CA LEU A 94 8.06 1.32 -17.68
C LEU A 94 7.16 0.28 -18.34
N LYS A 95 6.01 0.71 -18.85
CA LYS A 95 5.05 -0.16 -19.52
C LYS A 95 5.69 -0.85 -20.73
N GLU A 96 6.30 -0.08 -21.61
CA GLU A 96 6.96 -0.59 -22.82
C GLU A 96 8.10 -1.55 -22.48
N ILE A 97 8.89 -1.25 -21.44
CA ILE A 97 9.99 -2.10 -20.98
C ILE A 97 9.46 -3.46 -20.53
N ILE A 98 8.43 -3.49 -19.69
CA ILE A 98 7.87 -4.74 -19.16
C ILE A 98 7.21 -5.54 -20.28
N GLU A 99 6.39 -4.91 -21.12
CA GLU A 99 5.75 -5.58 -22.27
C GLU A 99 6.77 -6.18 -23.23
N LEU A 100 7.86 -5.45 -23.55
CA LEU A 100 8.93 -5.94 -24.39
C LEU A 100 9.64 -7.15 -23.76
N GLN A 101 10.00 -7.08 -22.47
CA GLN A 101 10.67 -8.16 -21.78
C GLN A 101 9.81 -9.44 -21.73
N LEU A 102 8.53 -9.33 -21.44
CA LEU A 102 7.60 -10.47 -21.47
C LEU A 102 7.47 -11.05 -22.88
N LYS A 103 7.34 -10.19 -23.90
CA LYS A 103 7.21 -10.59 -25.30
C LYS A 103 8.44 -11.34 -25.81
N VAL A 104 9.64 -10.80 -25.61
CA VAL A 104 10.87 -11.44 -26.14
C VAL A 104 11.23 -12.72 -25.41
N ALA A 105 10.78 -12.89 -24.17
CA ALA A 105 10.95 -14.12 -23.39
C ALA A 105 9.81 -15.11 -23.58
N ASP A 106 8.82 -14.82 -24.46
CA ASP A 106 7.60 -15.61 -24.64
C ASP A 106 6.92 -15.97 -23.30
N THR A 107 6.95 -15.02 -22.36
CA THR A 107 6.43 -15.24 -21.02
C THR A 107 4.95 -14.87 -20.94
N GLN A 108 4.11 -15.84 -20.58
CA GLN A 108 2.72 -15.64 -20.28
C GLN A 108 2.51 -15.70 -18.76
N LEU A 109 2.10 -14.58 -18.17
CA LEU A 109 1.76 -14.52 -16.74
C LEU A 109 0.41 -15.18 -16.51
N CYS A 110 0.29 -15.97 -15.44
CA CYS A 110 -0.96 -16.66 -15.08
C CYS A 110 -1.95 -15.77 -14.29
N PHE A 111 -1.65 -14.48 -14.14
CA PHE A 111 -2.48 -13.50 -13.44
C PHE A 111 -2.65 -12.23 -14.30
N PRO A 112 -3.75 -11.48 -14.11
CA PRO A 112 -3.92 -10.19 -14.77
C PRO A 112 -2.87 -9.18 -14.28
N LEU A 113 -2.15 -8.56 -15.22
CA LEU A 113 -1.18 -7.50 -14.97
C LEU A 113 -1.70 -6.18 -15.53
N GLN A 114 -1.91 -5.18 -14.68
CA GLN A 114 -2.32 -3.82 -15.04
C GLN A 114 -1.12 -2.88 -14.91
N LEU A 115 -0.68 -2.33 -16.03
CA LEU A 115 0.43 -1.37 -16.07
C LEU A 115 -0.13 0.05 -16.16
N HIS A 116 0.05 0.84 -15.12
CA HIS A 116 -0.46 2.20 -14.98
C HIS A 116 0.66 3.22 -15.16
N THR A 117 0.51 4.08 -16.14
CA THR A 117 1.45 5.20 -16.36
C THR A 117 1.13 6.36 -15.43
N ILE A 118 2.13 6.81 -14.69
CA ILE A 118 2.06 8.05 -13.90
C ILE A 118 2.53 9.20 -14.79
N THR A 119 1.71 10.24 -14.94
CA THR A 119 2.01 11.42 -15.75
C THR A 119 2.11 12.71 -14.92
N GLY A 120 1.86 12.62 -13.61
CA GLY A 120 1.88 13.74 -12.69
C GLY A 120 1.34 13.36 -11.30
N PRO A 121 1.29 14.33 -10.37
CA PRO A 121 0.71 14.10 -9.05
C PRO A 121 -0.76 13.63 -9.16
N ALA A 122 -1.07 12.51 -8.53
CA ALA A 122 -2.39 11.89 -8.61
C ALA A 122 -2.69 11.01 -7.39
N THR A 123 -3.96 10.68 -7.20
CA THR A 123 -4.37 9.55 -6.36
C THR A 123 -4.31 8.28 -7.20
N LEU A 124 -3.45 7.34 -6.80
CA LEU A 124 -3.22 6.10 -7.51
C LEU A 124 -4.12 4.97 -7.01
N VAL A 125 -4.34 4.92 -5.70
CA VAL A 125 -5.20 3.92 -5.04
C VAL A 125 -6.09 4.64 -4.04
N ASP A 126 -7.37 4.30 -4.05
CA ASP A 126 -8.33 4.78 -3.06
C ASP A 126 -9.29 3.66 -2.68
N THR A 127 -9.09 3.12 -1.47
CA THR A 127 -9.92 2.06 -0.89
C THR A 127 -10.61 2.57 0.38
N ASP A 128 -11.45 1.77 0.99
CA ASP A 128 -12.10 2.13 2.28
C ASP A 128 -11.09 2.33 3.41
N LYS A 129 -9.86 1.78 3.29
CA LYS A 129 -8.86 1.78 4.36
C LYS A 129 -7.61 2.59 4.05
N LEU A 130 -7.30 2.82 2.78
CA LEU A 130 -6.04 3.42 2.34
C LEU A 130 -6.24 4.33 1.14
N THR A 131 -5.56 5.45 1.18
CA THR A 131 -5.34 6.29 0.00
C THR A 131 -3.83 6.31 -0.30
N VAL A 132 -3.45 6.01 -1.55
CA VAL A 132 -2.08 6.18 -2.03
C VAL A 132 -2.05 7.30 -3.06
N LYS A 133 -1.18 8.28 -2.84
CA LYS A 133 -0.96 9.40 -3.76
C LYS A 133 0.49 9.44 -4.20
N CYS A 134 0.72 9.88 -5.43
CA CYS A 134 2.06 10.22 -5.91
C CYS A 134 2.26 11.73 -5.98
N PHE A 135 3.51 12.15 -5.88
CA PHE A 135 3.96 13.54 -6.04
C PHE A 135 5.32 13.55 -6.75
N ARG A 136 5.63 14.62 -7.46
CA ARG A 136 6.93 14.75 -8.12
C ARG A 136 8.04 15.05 -7.12
N THR A 137 9.21 14.46 -7.35
CA THR A 137 10.47 14.82 -6.68
C THR A 137 11.40 15.51 -7.68
N ASN A 138 12.39 16.25 -7.18
CA ASN A 138 13.36 16.97 -8.02
C ASN A 138 14.53 16.07 -8.36
N HIS A 139 14.49 15.39 -9.49
CA HIS A 139 15.54 14.49 -9.96
C HIS A 139 15.84 14.73 -11.44
N ARG A 140 16.98 14.21 -11.96
CA ARG A 140 17.38 14.42 -13.36
C ARG A 140 16.49 13.74 -14.39
N ILE A 141 15.80 12.68 -14.00
CA ILE A 141 14.77 12.01 -14.80
C ILE A 141 13.43 12.10 -14.09
N GLU A 142 12.35 11.77 -14.79
CA GLU A 142 11.03 11.75 -14.19
C GLU A 142 10.98 10.84 -12.96
N CYS A 143 10.64 11.41 -11.81
CA CYS A 143 10.71 10.73 -10.52
C CYS A 143 9.54 11.13 -9.63
N TYR A 144 9.00 10.13 -8.93
CA TYR A 144 7.84 10.27 -8.05
C TYR A 144 8.13 9.75 -6.64
N GLY A 145 7.61 10.46 -5.65
CA GLY A 145 7.42 9.94 -4.31
C GLY A 145 6.00 9.43 -4.13
N PHE A 146 5.77 8.62 -3.09
CA PHE A 146 4.48 8.02 -2.78
C PHE A 146 4.10 8.27 -1.34
N SER A 147 2.85 8.65 -1.10
CA SER A 147 2.30 8.83 0.24
C SER A 147 1.15 7.87 0.48
N PHE A 148 1.24 7.12 1.57
CA PHE A 148 0.25 6.16 2.05
C PHE A 148 -0.47 6.77 3.24
N THR A 149 -1.77 6.93 3.16
CA THR A 149 -2.59 7.48 4.23
C THR A 149 -3.66 6.49 4.63
N GLU A 150 -3.54 5.94 5.85
CA GLU A 150 -4.60 5.12 6.46
C GLU A 150 -5.83 5.99 6.68
N LYS A 151 -6.99 5.53 6.20
CA LYS A 151 -8.25 6.25 6.43
C LYS A 151 -8.67 6.10 7.89
N LYS A 152 -9.39 7.08 8.40
CA LYS A 152 -9.87 7.07 9.79
C LYS A 152 -10.66 5.77 10.06
N LYS A 153 -10.35 5.13 11.16
CA LYS A 153 -11.16 4.06 11.71
C LYS A 153 -12.47 4.62 12.26
N ALA A 154 -13.47 3.76 12.39
CA ALA A 154 -14.68 4.10 13.15
C ALA A 154 -14.32 4.42 14.62
N ARG A 155 -15.17 5.18 15.30
CA ARG A 155 -15.08 5.39 16.75
C ARG A 155 -15.08 4.03 17.47
N SER A 156 -14.41 3.96 18.60
CA SER A 156 -14.39 2.75 19.43
C SER A 156 -15.57 2.78 20.41
N LEU A 157 -16.39 1.75 20.39
CA LEU A 157 -17.48 1.60 21.35
C LEU A 157 -16.92 1.41 22.76
N LEU A 158 -17.56 2.00 23.76
CA LEU A 158 -17.37 1.74 25.18
C LEU A 158 -18.52 0.81 25.66
N PRO A 159 -18.30 -0.53 25.65
CA PRO A 159 -19.41 -1.49 25.81
C PRO A 159 -20.15 -1.36 27.15
N GLU A 160 -19.42 -1.05 28.21
CA GLU A 160 -20.00 -0.86 29.55
C GLU A 160 -20.91 0.36 29.60
N GLN A 161 -20.47 1.47 28.99
CA GLN A 161 -21.28 2.68 28.90
C GLN A 161 -22.51 2.46 28.03
N ALA A 162 -22.34 1.81 26.87
CA ALA A 162 -23.46 1.51 26.00
C ALA A 162 -24.54 0.62 26.70
N ARG A 163 -24.11 -0.34 27.53
CA ARG A 163 -25.02 -1.14 28.35
C ARG A 163 -25.69 -0.31 29.46
N ALA A 164 -24.93 0.55 30.17
CA ALA A 164 -25.47 1.40 31.21
C ALA A 164 -26.55 2.35 30.70
N TYR A 165 -26.41 2.82 29.44
CA TYR A 165 -27.43 3.61 28.76
C TYR A 165 -28.50 2.78 28.06
N GLU A 166 -28.51 1.44 28.24
CA GLU A 166 -29.46 0.48 27.67
C GLU A 166 -29.58 0.58 26.12
N ILE A 167 -28.46 0.85 25.44
CA ILE A 167 -28.45 0.94 23.99
C ILE A 167 -28.44 -0.47 23.39
N PRO A 168 -29.37 -0.81 22.47
CA PRO A 168 -29.42 -2.11 21.85
C PRO A 168 -28.21 -2.36 20.96
N GLN A 169 -27.71 -3.60 20.92
CA GLN A 169 -26.53 -3.97 20.12
C GLN A 169 -26.72 -3.66 18.63
N SER A 170 -27.94 -3.73 18.13
CA SER A 170 -28.28 -3.36 16.74
C SER A 170 -27.96 -1.91 16.38
N PHE A 171 -27.74 -1.03 17.38
CA PHE A 171 -27.38 0.37 17.16
C PHE A 171 -25.87 0.64 17.26
N TYR A 172 -25.06 -0.35 17.65
CA TYR A 172 -23.64 -0.16 17.92
C TYR A 172 -22.84 0.30 16.71
N ASP A 173 -23.16 -0.16 15.52
CA ASP A 173 -22.46 0.29 14.30
C ASP A 173 -22.79 1.75 13.95
N ARG A 174 -23.99 2.20 14.24
CA ARG A 174 -24.38 3.61 14.11
C ARG A 174 -23.62 4.48 15.10
N LEU A 175 -23.44 4.04 16.36
CA LEU A 175 -22.58 4.72 17.34
C LEU A 175 -21.13 4.82 16.85
N LYS A 176 -20.57 3.75 16.28
CA LYS A 176 -19.20 3.78 15.72
C LYS A 176 -19.06 4.79 14.57
N ASN A 177 -20.15 5.04 13.85
CA ASN A 177 -20.20 6.04 12.78
C ASN A 177 -20.48 7.48 13.28
N GLY A 178 -20.63 7.65 14.60
CA GLY A 178 -20.77 8.97 15.22
C GLY A 178 -22.21 9.42 15.47
N GLU A 179 -23.20 8.54 15.29
CA GLU A 179 -24.60 8.89 15.52
C GLU A 179 -24.94 8.87 17.02
N ASP A 180 -25.77 9.84 17.46
CA ASP A 180 -26.36 9.86 18.78
C ASP A 180 -27.53 8.88 18.87
N TYR A 181 -27.82 8.36 20.07
CA TYR A 181 -28.92 7.43 20.30
C TYR A 181 -30.05 8.13 21.07
N THR A 182 -31.27 8.03 20.55
CA THR A 182 -32.47 8.49 21.28
C THR A 182 -33.20 7.30 21.87
N ARG A 183 -33.36 7.30 23.18
CA ARG A 183 -34.13 6.28 23.94
C ARG A 183 -35.61 6.36 23.62
N LYS A 184 -36.37 5.32 23.99
CA LYS A 184 -37.82 5.28 23.80
C LYS A 184 -38.59 6.38 24.58
N ASP A 185 -38.00 6.86 25.68
CA ASP A 185 -38.54 7.92 26.50
C ASP A 185 -38.22 9.34 25.97
N GLY A 186 -37.53 9.42 24.83
CA GLY A 186 -37.09 10.67 24.21
C GLY A 186 -35.71 11.18 24.69
N THR A 187 -35.08 10.51 25.66
CA THR A 187 -33.78 10.95 26.19
C THR A 187 -32.70 10.76 25.13
N LEU A 188 -31.94 11.82 24.83
CA LEU A 188 -30.82 11.79 23.92
C LEU A 188 -29.53 11.32 24.66
N VAL A 189 -28.93 10.26 24.19
CA VAL A 189 -27.62 9.78 24.62
C VAL A 189 -26.59 10.21 23.57
N LYS A 190 -25.69 11.13 23.95
CA LYS A 190 -24.67 11.61 23.02
C LYS A 190 -23.65 10.55 22.72
N ASN A 191 -23.25 10.49 21.48
CA ASN A 191 -22.25 9.52 20.97
C ASN A 191 -20.96 9.52 21.78
N GLU A 192 -20.45 10.70 22.16
CA GLU A 192 -19.23 10.89 22.93
C GLU A 192 -19.26 10.27 24.34
N TRP A 193 -20.45 9.98 24.90
CA TRP A 193 -20.58 9.34 26.21
C TRP A 193 -20.37 7.83 26.16
N VAL A 194 -20.58 7.24 24.98
CA VAL A 194 -20.60 5.77 24.79
C VAL A 194 -19.58 5.29 23.76
N THR A 195 -18.76 6.22 23.20
CA THR A 195 -17.67 5.91 22.30
C THR A 195 -16.46 6.78 22.58
N SER A 196 -15.27 6.28 22.29
CA SER A 196 -14.05 7.09 22.23
C SER A 196 -13.76 7.54 20.80
N PRO A 197 -13.08 8.69 20.60
CA PRO A 197 -12.66 9.14 19.27
C PRO A 197 -11.86 8.05 18.54
N ALA A 198 -12.02 7.99 17.22
CA ALA A 198 -11.14 7.17 16.40
C ALA A 198 -9.70 7.69 16.49
N GLU A 199 -8.74 6.77 16.57
CA GLU A 199 -7.34 7.15 16.44
C GLU A 199 -7.10 7.77 15.06
N PRO A 200 -6.23 8.80 14.95
CA PRO A 200 -5.87 9.37 13.66
C PRO A 200 -5.23 8.29 12.77
N GLY A 201 -5.59 8.27 11.50
CA GLY A 201 -4.99 7.37 10.53
C GLY A 201 -3.48 7.64 10.42
N ARG A 202 -2.70 6.58 10.30
CA ARG A 202 -1.24 6.66 10.14
C ARG A 202 -0.91 7.10 8.72
N ARG A 203 0.25 7.72 8.58
CA ARG A 203 0.77 8.15 7.28
C ARG A 203 2.21 7.74 7.13
N TYR A 204 2.56 7.38 5.91
CA TYR A 204 3.93 7.12 5.50
C TYR A 204 4.16 7.79 4.14
N ALA A 205 5.31 8.42 3.96
CA ALA A 205 5.72 8.96 2.68
C ALA A 205 7.12 8.44 2.33
N PHE A 206 7.24 7.92 1.13
CA PHE A 206 8.51 7.59 0.49
C PHE A 206 8.86 8.71 -0.47
N CYS A 207 9.93 9.42 -0.17
CA CYS A 207 10.54 10.37 -1.09
C CYS A 207 11.72 9.65 -1.77
N ALA A 208 11.56 9.33 -3.05
CA ALA A 208 12.62 8.77 -3.86
C ALA A 208 13.77 9.76 -3.99
N ASP A 209 14.68 9.52 -4.94
CA ASP A 209 15.80 10.42 -5.22
C ASP A 209 15.29 11.85 -5.42
N THR A 210 15.88 12.78 -4.67
CA THR A 210 15.55 14.20 -4.74
C THR A 210 16.78 15.03 -4.39
N ARG A 211 16.87 16.25 -4.94
CA ARG A 211 17.93 17.23 -4.68
C ARG A 211 17.44 18.30 -3.74
#